data_b725ef5c042c64510c1fb729a7d7ccb6
#
_entry.id   b725ef5c042c64510c1fb729a7d7ccb6
#
_cell.length_a   1.000
_cell.length_b   1.000
_cell.length_c   1.000
_cell.angle_alpha   90.00
_cell.angle_beta   90.00
_cell.angle_gamma   90.00
#
_symmetry.space_group_name_H-M   'P 1'
#
loop_
_entity.id
_entity.type
_entity.pdbx_description
1 polymer ?
#
loop_
_entity_poly.entity_id
_entity_poly.type
_entity_poly.pdbx_seq_one_letter_code
_entity_poly.pdbx_strand_id
1 'polypeptide(L)'
;MLLHAVDVGTGPHTAVLLHGMMGSSESWWRVIPLLVEQRWRVLALDLPGHGLSPRDPHLTIERAGSSVAETIRRLAPEHPVVAVGHSYGATVLAEAARRLRPALAVYVDAGLALPGGQDRAALTARYERDRAARLSSEWLRRSRPFYSAQDAEVEARAASRFDPATMASISCGPDHAWLPAAGSVVVRADPSDWVSDDDARRFEANGVEVRHIPGAAHTIWYSHFDEFTAALPELFAPARENHNNRKPSGVHQSREPD
;
A
#
# COMPACT_ATOMS: atom_id res chain seq x y z
N MET A 1 14.05 -3.26 11.91
CA MET A 1 14.36 -4.54 11.25
C MET A 1 14.19 -4.37 9.75
N LEU A 2 14.98 -5.09 8.93
CA LEU A 2 14.78 -5.09 7.49
C LEU A 2 13.65 -6.07 7.11
N LEU A 3 12.80 -5.63 6.19
CA LEU A 3 11.67 -6.41 5.70
C LEU A 3 12.01 -7.09 4.37
N HIS A 4 11.37 -8.21 4.12
CA HIS A 4 11.36 -8.84 2.80
C HIS A 4 10.63 -7.92 1.81
N ALA A 5 11.19 -7.79 0.61
CA ALA A 5 10.59 -7.01 -0.48
C ALA A 5 10.68 -7.78 -1.79
N VAL A 6 9.61 -7.78 -2.54
CA VAL A 6 9.61 -8.06 -3.98
C VAL A 6 10.05 -6.76 -4.65
N ASP A 7 11.20 -6.78 -5.35
CA ASP A 7 11.81 -5.63 -6.01
C ASP A 7 11.86 -5.93 -7.51
N VAL A 8 11.02 -5.26 -8.29
CA VAL A 8 10.86 -5.50 -9.73
C VAL A 8 10.74 -4.19 -10.50
N GLY A 9 11.09 -4.24 -11.79
CA GLY A 9 11.13 -3.07 -12.65
C GLY A 9 12.40 -2.23 -12.43
N THR A 10 12.70 -1.35 -13.39
CA THR A 10 13.93 -0.54 -13.43
C THR A 10 13.65 0.93 -13.75
N GLY A 11 12.41 1.38 -13.47
CA GLY A 11 11.98 2.75 -13.77
C GLY A 11 12.68 3.79 -12.88
N PRO A 12 12.64 5.08 -13.29
CA PRO A 12 13.30 6.16 -12.57
C PRO A 12 12.58 6.55 -11.27
N HIS A 13 11.34 6.08 -11.07
CA HIS A 13 10.54 6.36 -9.88
C HIS A 13 10.20 5.05 -9.16
N THR A 14 10.13 5.11 -7.84
CA THR A 14 9.83 3.94 -7.02
C THR A 14 8.39 4.01 -6.49
N ALA A 15 7.60 2.97 -6.74
CA ALA A 15 6.31 2.71 -6.11
C ALA A 15 6.49 1.69 -4.98
N VAL A 16 6.07 2.03 -3.78
CA VAL A 16 6.08 1.15 -2.61
C VAL A 16 4.67 0.66 -2.32
N LEU A 17 4.48 -0.64 -2.15
CA LEU A 17 3.19 -1.27 -1.90
C LEU A 17 3.20 -2.00 -0.56
N LEU A 18 2.26 -1.64 0.33
CA LEU A 18 2.09 -2.21 1.67
C LEU A 18 0.71 -2.88 1.76
N HIS A 19 0.69 -4.19 1.97
CA HIS A 19 -0.52 -5.02 2.01
C HIS A 19 -1.34 -4.85 3.31
N GLY A 20 -2.58 -5.32 3.31
CA GLY A 20 -3.44 -5.39 4.48
C GLY A 20 -3.13 -6.58 5.40
N MET A 21 -3.82 -6.65 6.54
CA MET A 21 -3.67 -7.75 7.51
C MET A 21 -3.94 -9.11 6.84
N MET A 22 -3.10 -10.10 7.14
CA MET A 22 -3.09 -11.45 6.56
C MET A 22 -2.77 -11.52 5.07
N GLY A 23 -2.42 -10.39 4.42
CA GLY A 23 -1.88 -10.35 3.07
C GLY A 23 -0.36 -10.52 3.04
N SER A 24 0.22 -10.35 1.87
CA SER A 24 1.66 -10.31 1.62
C SER A 24 1.97 -9.43 0.42
N SER A 25 3.25 -9.28 0.07
CA SER A 25 3.67 -8.64 -1.19
C SER A 25 2.96 -9.25 -2.41
N GLU A 26 2.62 -10.54 -2.36
CA GLU A 26 1.89 -11.25 -3.42
C GLU A 26 0.45 -10.73 -3.61
N SER A 27 -0.17 -10.09 -2.62
CA SER A 27 -1.53 -9.50 -2.74
C SER A 27 -1.63 -8.43 -3.84
N TRP A 28 -0.50 -7.92 -4.30
CA TRP A 28 -0.41 -6.92 -5.36
C TRP A 28 -0.17 -7.50 -6.77
N TRP A 29 -0.36 -8.80 -6.95
CA TRP A 29 -0.05 -9.52 -8.19
C TRP A 29 -0.69 -8.94 -9.46
N ARG A 30 -1.88 -8.33 -9.35
CA ARG A 30 -2.55 -7.63 -10.47
C ARG A 30 -1.97 -6.24 -10.72
N VAL A 31 -1.53 -5.56 -9.67
CA VAL A 31 -1.09 -4.17 -9.68
C VAL A 31 0.35 -4.04 -10.17
N ILE A 32 1.23 -4.93 -9.70
CA ILE A 32 2.67 -4.89 -9.99
C ILE A 32 2.97 -4.88 -11.50
N PRO A 33 2.39 -5.77 -12.34
CA PRO A 33 2.69 -5.76 -13.78
C PRO A 33 2.36 -4.44 -14.45
N LEU A 34 1.22 -3.82 -14.12
CA LEU A 34 0.85 -2.53 -14.69
C LEU A 34 1.82 -1.41 -14.31
N LEU A 35 2.27 -1.39 -13.05
CA LEU A 35 3.25 -0.40 -12.61
C LEU A 35 4.59 -0.58 -13.35
N VAL A 36 5.02 -1.82 -13.56
CA VAL A 36 6.24 -2.12 -14.33
C VAL A 36 6.09 -1.67 -15.79
N GLU A 37 4.94 -1.88 -16.41
CA GLU A 37 4.61 -1.39 -17.77
C GLU A 37 4.66 0.15 -17.83
N GLN A 38 4.24 0.84 -16.77
CA GLN A 38 4.34 2.30 -16.62
C GLN A 38 5.75 2.76 -16.19
N ARG A 39 6.75 1.87 -16.28
CA ARG A 39 8.16 2.15 -15.97
C ARG A 39 8.43 2.55 -14.53
N TRP A 40 7.65 2.02 -13.58
CA TRP A 40 7.98 2.10 -12.16
C TRP A 40 8.98 1.00 -11.77
N ARG A 41 9.86 1.30 -10.82
CA ARG A 41 10.44 0.29 -9.95
C ARG A 41 9.46 0.06 -8.80
N VAL A 42 9.10 -1.20 -8.55
CA VAL A 42 8.09 -1.56 -7.54
C VAL A 42 8.75 -2.29 -6.39
N LEU A 43 8.55 -1.77 -5.18
CA LEU A 43 8.92 -2.42 -3.93
C LEU A 43 7.64 -2.84 -3.19
N ALA A 44 7.23 -4.10 -3.32
CA ALA A 44 6.13 -4.64 -2.55
C ALA A 44 6.70 -5.34 -1.30
N LEU A 45 6.40 -4.79 -0.10
CA LEU A 45 6.96 -5.29 1.14
C LEU A 45 6.02 -6.27 1.83
N ASP A 46 6.61 -7.32 2.41
CA ASP A 46 5.95 -8.09 3.45
C ASP A 46 6.09 -7.33 4.78
N LEU A 47 4.99 -6.99 5.42
CA LEU A 47 5.01 -6.30 6.72
C LEU A 47 5.47 -7.24 7.84
N PRO A 48 5.94 -6.73 9.00
CA PRO A 48 6.36 -7.58 10.11
C PRO A 48 5.29 -8.61 10.48
N GLY A 49 5.69 -9.86 10.70
CA GLY A 49 4.77 -10.96 11.00
C GLY A 49 3.96 -11.48 9.80
N HIS A 50 4.28 -11.05 8.58
CA HIS A 50 3.64 -11.49 7.33
C HIS A 50 4.68 -11.98 6.33
N GLY A 51 4.24 -12.83 5.41
CA GLY A 51 5.06 -13.30 4.30
C GLY A 51 6.40 -13.87 4.74
N LEU A 52 7.48 -13.36 4.17
CA LEU A 52 8.86 -13.75 4.48
C LEU A 52 9.57 -12.76 5.43
N SER A 53 8.85 -11.75 5.93
CA SER A 53 9.40 -10.79 6.89
C SER A 53 9.51 -11.36 8.30
N PRO A 54 10.43 -10.81 9.13
CA PRO A 54 10.60 -11.24 10.51
C PRO A 54 9.33 -11.10 11.35
N ARG A 55 9.20 -12.01 12.32
CA ARG A 55 8.19 -11.96 13.40
C ARG A 55 8.74 -11.15 14.56
N ASP A 56 7.85 -10.43 15.24
CA ASP A 56 8.21 -9.66 16.44
C ASP A 56 7.05 -9.67 17.44
N PRO A 57 7.09 -10.54 18.47
CA PRO A 57 6.01 -10.64 19.44
C PRO A 57 5.86 -9.39 20.32
N HIS A 58 6.74 -8.41 20.17
CA HIS A 58 6.69 -7.10 20.85
C HIS A 58 6.60 -5.95 19.84
N LEU A 59 6.02 -6.21 18.67
CA LEU A 59 5.85 -5.21 17.63
C LEU A 59 4.92 -4.09 18.11
N THR A 60 5.34 -2.86 17.88
CA THR A 60 4.48 -1.67 17.97
C THR A 60 4.30 -1.04 16.60
N ILE A 61 3.31 -0.17 16.45
CA ILE A 61 3.07 0.50 15.18
C ILE A 61 4.25 1.39 14.75
N GLU A 62 4.94 2.02 15.71
CA GLU A 62 6.12 2.83 15.46
C GLU A 62 7.30 1.97 14.96
N ARG A 63 7.44 0.77 15.51
CA ARG A 63 8.47 -0.19 15.06
C ARG A 63 8.15 -0.71 13.66
N ALA A 64 6.86 -0.99 13.37
CA ALA A 64 6.42 -1.37 12.04
C ALA A 64 6.73 -0.26 11.01
N GLY A 65 6.31 0.98 11.29
CA GLY A 65 6.58 2.14 10.45
C GLY A 65 8.07 2.44 10.27
N SER A 66 8.86 2.29 11.34
CA SER A 66 10.33 2.46 11.29
C SER A 66 10.98 1.40 10.42
N SER A 67 10.53 0.14 10.48
CA SER A 67 11.04 -0.97 9.67
C SER A 67 10.76 -0.75 8.19
N VAL A 68 9.54 -0.27 7.85
CA VAL A 68 9.19 0.11 6.48
C VAL A 68 10.11 1.23 5.98
N ALA A 69 10.23 2.32 6.72
CA ALA A 69 11.05 3.46 6.32
C ALA A 69 12.54 3.11 6.19
N GLU A 70 13.08 2.26 7.06
CA GLU A 70 14.45 1.78 7.00
C GLU A 70 14.67 0.90 5.76
N THR A 71 13.77 -0.02 5.49
CA THR A 71 13.86 -0.92 4.33
C THR A 71 13.82 -0.14 3.02
N ILE A 72 12.88 0.80 2.88
CA ILE A 72 12.76 1.63 1.68
C ILE A 72 14.01 2.47 1.48
N ARG A 73 14.51 3.16 2.51
CA ARG A 73 15.74 3.97 2.40
C ARG A 73 16.96 3.15 2.00
N ARG A 74 17.03 1.89 2.42
CA ARG A 74 18.13 1.00 2.04
C ARG A 74 18.03 0.54 0.59
N LEU A 75 16.80 0.26 0.09
CA LEU A 75 16.59 -0.27 -1.25
C LEU A 75 16.49 0.84 -2.31
N ALA A 76 15.94 2.00 -1.96
CA ALA A 76 15.73 3.13 -2.87
C ALA A 76 16.11 4.47 -2.21
N PRO A 77 17.40 4.71 -1.93
CA PRO A 77 17.84 5.88 -1.15
C PRO A 77 17.63 7.22 -1.85
N GLU A 78 17.64 7.25 -3.17
CA GLU A 78 17.67 8.50 -3.97
C GLU A 78 16.47 8.68 -4.90
N HIS A 79 15.52 7.76 -4.89
CA HIS A 79 14.38 7.83 -5.80
C HIS A 79 13.14 8.48 -5.15
N PRO A 80 12.40 9.33 -5.89
CA PRO A 80 11.08 9.76 -5.48
C PRO A 80 10.19 8.53 -5.23
N VAL A 81 9.57 8.48 -4.06
CA VAL A 81 8.74 7.37 -3.63
C VAL A 81 7.28 7.78 -3.67
N VAL A 82 6.46 7.03 -4.39
CA VAL A 82 5.02 6.98 -4.18
C VAL A 82 4.73 5.76 -3.33
N ALA A 83 4.03 5.92 -2.23
CA ALA A 83 3.75 4.83 -1.31
C ALA A 83 2.24 4.58 -1.21
N VAL A 84 1.83 3.33 -1.43
CA VAL A 84 0.45 2.87 -1.35
C VAL A 84 0.34 1.88 -0.20
N GLY A 85 -0.56 2.13 0.73
CA GLY A 85 -0.87 1.21 1.82
C GLY A 85 -2.34 0.85 1.82
N HIS A 86 -2.66 -0.43 1.99
CA HIS A 86 -4.02 -0.93 2.10
C HIS A 86 -4.33 -1.35 3.54
N SER A 87 -5.47 -0.92 4.07
CA SER A 87 -5.97 -1.38 5.38
C SER A 87 -4.89 -1.23 6.47
N TYR A 88 -4.44 -2.30 7.12
CA TYR A 88 -3.32 -2.29 8.05
C TYR A 88 -2.05 -1.68 7.45
N GLY A 89 -1.74 -1.96 6.18
CA GLY A 89 -0.60 -1.34 5.48
C GLY A 89 -0.74 0.17 5.32
N ALA A 90 -1.96 0.69 5.21
CA ALA A 90 -2.21 2.13 5.22
C ALA A 90 -1.92 2.75 6.60
N THR A 91 -2.31 2.07 7.69
CA THR A 91 -1.99 2.48 9.05
C THR A 91 -0.48 2.50 9.31
N VAL A 92 0.24 1.46 8.84
CA VAL A 92 1.71 1.40 8.91
C VAL A 92 2.34 2.51 8.05
N LEU A 93 1.78 2.79 6.86
CA LEU A 93 2.24 3.88 6.00
C LEU A 93 2.07 5.25 6.68
N ALA A 94 0.94 5.48 7.35
CA ALA A 94 0.69 6.74 8.05
C ALA A 94 1.76 7.01 9.12
N GLU A 95 2.20 5.98 9.84
CA GLU A 95 3.32 6.10 10.78
C GLU A 95 4.68 6.25 10.05
N ALA A 96 4.92 5.47 8.99
CA ALA A 96 6.15 5.50 8.22
C ALA A 96 6.36 6.82 7.46
N ALA A 97 5.28 7.44 6.97
CA ALA A 97 5.30 8.66 6.16
C ALA A 97 5.97 9.84 6.89
N ARG A 98 5.89 9.90 8.20
CA ARG A 98 6.58 10.91 9.03
C ARG A 98 8.10 10.90 8.85
N ARG A 99 8.67 9.70 8.58
CA ARG A 99 10.12 9.48 8.38
C ARG A 99 10.49 9.36 6.90
N LEU A 100 9.61 8.74 6.11
CA LEU A 100 9.82 8.47 4.69
C LEU A 100 9.64 9.72 3.83
N ARG A 101 8.65 10.56 4.17
CA ARG A 101 8.22 11.74 3.40
C ARG A 101 8.04 11.40 1.91
N PRO A 102 7.15 10.47 1.58
CA PRO A 102 6.93 10.09 0.19
C PRO A 102 6.47 11.30 -0.63
N ALA A 103 6.78 11.30 -1.93
CA ALA A 103 6.29 12.32 -2.86
C ALA A 103 4.75 12.30 -2.95
N LEU A 104 4.16 11.10 -2.84
CA LEU A 104 2.72 10.89 -2.70
C LEU A 104 2.47 9.71 -1.76
N ALA A 105 1.59 9.90 -0.77
CA ALA A 105 1.05 8.82 0.05
C ALA A 105 -0.40 8.52 -0.37
N VAL A 106 -0.68 7.25 -0.63
CA VAL A 106 -2.02 6.74 -0.99
C VAL A 106 -2.47 5.75 0.08
N TYR A 107 -3.58 6.03 0.71
CA TYR A 107 -4.18 5.19 1.75
C TYR A 107 -5.44 4.54 1.20
N VAL A 108 -5.43 3.21 1.10
CA VAL A 108 -6.53 2.45 0.49
C VAL A 108 -7.38 1.83 1.59
N ASP A 109 -8.60 2.28 1.69
CA ASP A 109 -9.70 1.80 2.53
C ASP A 109 -9.31 1.57 4.00
N ALA A 110 -8.81 2.61 4.65
CA ALA A 110 -8.41 2.61 6.06
C ALA A 110 -8.74 3.93 6.76
N GLY A 111 -9.43 3.88 7.89
CA GLY A 111 -9.79 5.04 8.71
C GLY A 111 -8.63 5.67 9.47
N LEU A 112 -7.44 5.09 9.37
CA LEU A 112 -6.18 5.56 9.97
C LEU A 112 -6.29 5.77 11.48
N ALA A 113 -6.95 4.84 12.15
CA ALA A 113 -7.02 4.72 13.59
C ALA A 113 -6.67 3.29 14.01
N LEU A 114 -6.04 3.16 15.16
CA LEU A 114 -5.67 1.88 15.75
C LEU A 114 -6.06 1.91 17.23
N PRO A 115 -7.19 1.28 17.62
CA PRO A 115 -7.56 1.13 19.01
C PRO A 115 -6.53 0.30 19.78
N GLY A 116 -6.08 0.82 20.90
CA GLY A 116 -5.16 0.18 21.82
C GLY A 116 -5.85 -0.55 22.97
N GLY A 117 -5.06 -0.91 24.00
CA GLY A 117 -5.58 -1.49 25.25
C GLY A 117 -6.22 -2.87 25.09
N GLN A 118 -6.03 -3.54 23.96
CA GLN A 118 -6.65 -4.83 23.67
C GLN A 118 -5.97 -5.97 24.44
N ASP A 119 -6.77 -6.98 24.81
CA ASP A 119 -6.23 -8.20 25.40
C ASP A 119 -5.48 -9.03 24.35
N ARG A 120 -4.20 -9.23 24.60
CA ARG A 120 -3.30 -9.92 23.67
C ARG A 120 -3.70 -11.36 23.39
N ALA A 121 -4.09 -12.10 24.46
CA ALA A 121 -4.43 -13.51 24.30
C ALA A 121 -5.72 -13.66 23.49
N ALA A 122 -6.72 -12.84 23.77
CA ALA A 122 -7.99 -12.80 23.03
C ALA A 122 -7.77 -12.45 21.55
N LEU A 123 -6.93 -11.41 21.26
CA LEU A 123 -6.59 -11.04 19.88
C LEU A 123 -5.82 -12.15 19.16
N THR A 124 -4.80 -12.74 19.81
CA THR A 124 -4.04 -13.85 19.22
C THR A 124 -4.94 -15.00 18.85
N ALA A 125 -5.83 -15.41 19.78
CA ALA A 125 -6.78 -16.49 19.53
C ALA A 125 -7.78 -16.15 18.40
N ARG A 126 -8.23 -14.89 18.30
CA ARG A 126 -9.08 -14.43 17.20
C ARG A 126 -8.35 -14.52 15.87
N TYR A 127 -7.14 -13.95 15.79
CA TYR A 127 -6.35 -13.96 14.57
C TYR A 127 -5.94 -15.38 14.14
N GLU A 128 -5.73 -16.29 15.08
CA GLU A 128 -5.47 -17.69 14.75
C GLU A 128 -6.69 -18.36 14.09
N ARG A 129 -7.91 -18.11 14.60
CA ARG A 129 -9.14 -18.61 13.97
C ARG A 129 -9.35 -18.02 12.57
N ASP A 130 -9.12 -16.70 12.43
CA ASP A 130 -9.26 -16.01 11.16
C ASP A 130 -8.23 -16.52 10.14
N ARG A 131 -7.00 -16.74 10.58
CA ARG A 131 -5.93 -17.36 9.79
C ARG A 131 -6.31 -18.76 9.33
N ALA A 132 -6.77 -19.61 10.26
CA ALA A 132 -7.15 -20.98 9.95
C ALA A 132 -8.26 -21.08 8.88
N ALA A 133 -9.26 -20.20 8.94
CA ALA A 133 -10.30 -20.12 7.92
C ALA A 133 -9.73 -19.72 6.55
N ARG A 134 -8.81 -18.75 6.52
CA ARG A 134 -8.19 -18.22 5.28
C ARG A 134 -7.20 -19.19 4.62
N LEU A 135 -6.77 -20.26 5.27
CA LEU A 135 -5.93 -21.29 4.63
C LEU A 135 -6.65 -22.02 3.48
N SER A 136 -7.99 -21.97 3.44
CA SER A 136 -8.80 -22.57 2.38
C SER A 136 -9.14 -21.55 1.31
N SER A 137 -8.60 -21.72 0.11
CA SER A 137 -8.97 -20.91 -1.06
C SER A 137 -10.44 -21.07 -1.42
N GLU A 138 -11.04 -22.23 -1.18
CA GLU A 138 -12.47 -22.47 -1.37
C GLU A 138 -13.32 -21.64 -0.38
N TRP A 139 -12.92 -21.60 0.91
CA TRP A 139 -13.59 -20.76 1.89
C TRP A 139 -13.48 -19.29 1.52
N LEU A 140 -12.31 -18.84 1.07
CA LEU A 140 -12.08 -17.46 0.62
C LEU A 140 -13.02 -17.08 -0.53
N ARG A 141 -13.17 -17.93 -1.53
CA ARG A 141 -14.08 -17.69 -2.66
C ARG A 141 -15.55 -17.69 -2.26
N ARG A 142 -15.96 -18.51 -1.30
CA ARG A 142 -17.34 -18.50 -0.78
C ARG A 142 -17.64 -17.27 0.06
N SER A 143 -16.70 -16.87 0.92
CA SER A 143 -16.89 -15.71 1.80
C SER A 143 -16.64 -14.37 1.12
N ARG A 144 -15.95 -14.38 -0.03
CA ARG A 144 -15.65 -13.22 -0.86
C ARG A 144 -15.91 -13.54 -2.34
N PRO A 145 -17.17 -13.48 -2.79
CA PRO A 145 -17.55 -13.90 -4.15
C PRO A 145 -16.84 -13.14 -5.27
N PHE A 146 -16.28 -11.95 -4.97
CA PHE A 146 -15.49 -11.14 -5.89
C PHE A 146 -14.04 -11.62 -6.07
N TYR A 147 -13.56 -12.58 -5.25
CA TYR A 147 -12.22 -13.15 -5.44
C TYR A 147 -12.21 -14.10 -6.64
N SER A 148 -11.26 -13.88 -7.55
CA SER A 148 -10.90 -14.89 -8.55
C SER A 148 -10.23 -16.11 -7.86
N ALA A 149 -10.04 -17.20 -8.61
CA ALA A 149 -9.28 -18.34 -8.10
C ALA A 149 -7.85 -17.92 -7.67
N GLN A 150 -7.20 -17.10 -8.47
CA GLN A 150 -5.85 -16.60 -8.21
C GLN A 150 -5.79 -15.71 -6.95
N ASP A 151 -6.78 -14.81 -6.76
CA ASP A 151 -6.85 -13.99 -5.54
C ASP A 151 -6.94 -14.86 -4.30
N ALA A 152 -7.82 -15.89 -4.32
CA ALA A 152 -8.00 -16.80 -3.20
C ALA A 152 -6.76 -17.64 -2.91
N GLU A 153 -6.03 -18.09 -3.94
CA GLU A 153 -4.77 -18.84 -3.76
C GLU A 153 -3.67 -17.97 -3.15
N VAL A 154 -3.53 -16.73 -3.64
CA VAL A 154 -2.55 -15.76 -3.11
C VAL A 154 -2.83 -15.47 -1.64
N GLU A 155 -4.08 -15.18 -1.30
CA GLU A 155 -4.48 -14.86 0.07
C GLU A 155 -4.37 -16.07 1.01
N ALA A 156 -4.63 -17.30 0.53
CA ALA A 156 -4.43 -18.52 1.32
C ALA A 156 -2.94 -18.76 1.63
N ARG A 157 -2.05 -18.53 0.65
CA ARG A 157 -0.60 -18.58 0.88
C ARG A 157 -0.13 -17.51 1.86
N ALA A 158 -0.63 -16.28 1.73
CA ALA A 158 -0.31 -15.19 2.65
C ALA A 158 -0.73 -15.55 4.09
N ALA A 159 -1.96 -16.05 4.27
CA ALA A 159 -2.47 -16.49 5.57
C ALA A 159 -1.58 -17.60 6.19
N SER A 160 -1.02 -18.51 5.38
CA SER A 160 -0.13 -19.57 5.90
C SER A 160 1.15 -19.04 6.56
N ARG A 161 1.58 -17.82 6.17
CA ARG A 161 2.79 -17.16 6.65
C ARG A 161 2.52 -16.04 7.65
N PHE A 162 1.25 -15.81 7.99
CA PHE A 162 0.85 -14.80 8.96
C PHE A 162 1.12 -15.24 10.40
N ASP A 163 1.64 -14.34 11.25
CA ASP A 163 1.91 -14.56 12.66
C ASP A 163 0.93 -13.80 13.56
N PRO A 164 -0.09 -14.48 14.12
CA PRO A 164 -1.09 -13.87 15.00
C PRO A 164 -0.51 -13.16 16.22
N ALA A 165 0.58 -13.67 16.81
CA ALA A 165 1.18 -13.09 18.01
C ALA A 165 1.85 -11.74 17.74
N THR A 166 2.54 -11.61 16.60
CA THR A 166 3.10 -10.33 16.13
C THR A 166 1.98 -9.33 15.89
N MET A 167 0.91 -9.74 15.22
CA MET A 167 -0.20 -8.83 14.91
C MET A 167 -0.97 -8.37 16.15
N ALA A 168 -1.23 -9.29 17.09
CA ALA A 168 -1.93 -8.97 18.33
C ALA A 168 -1.17 -7.94 19.17
N SER A 169 0.18 -7.95 19.15
CA SER A 169 0.98 -7.04 19.97
C SER A 169 0.80 -5.56 19.62
N ILE A 170 0.46 -5.24 18.38
CA ILE A 170 0.30 -3.85 17.91
C ILE A 170 -0.85 -3.13 18.62
N SER A 171 -1.95 -3.82 18.89
CA SER A 171 -3.14 -3.25 19.53
C SER A 171 -3.14 -3.38 21.07
N CYS A 172 -2.04 -3.83 21.68
CA CYS A 172 -1.91 -3.90 23.14
C CYS A 172 -1.41 -2.58 23.76
N GLY A 173 -0.86 -1.69 22.95
CA GLY A 173 -0.36 -0.37 23.37
C GLY A 173 -1.48 0.67 23.49
N PRO A 174 -1.14 1.96 23.45
CA PRO A 174 -2.12 3.05 23.46
C PRO A 174 -2.93 3.12 22.17
N ASP A 175 -4.01 3.91 22.20
CA ASP A 175 -4.74 4.31 21.00
C ASP A 175 -3.85 5.17 20.09
N HIS A 176 -3.97 4.96 18.79
CA HIS A 176 -3.33 5.79 17.78
C HIS A 176 -4.35 6.27 16.77
N ALA A 177 -4.17 7.51 16.30
CA ALA A 177 -4.91 8.06 15.17
C ALA A 177 -3.98 8.96 14.37
N TRP A 178 -4.11 8.88 13.04
CA TRP A 178 -3.33 9.69 12.12
C TRP A 178 -4.24 10.55 11.26
N LEU A 179 -3.77 11.75 10.98
CA LEU A 179 -4.33 12.60 9.95
C LEU A 179 -3.31 12.65 8.81
N PRO A 180 -3.67 12.20 7.60
CA PRO A 180 -2.77 12.26 6.45
C PRO A 180 -2.35 13.70 6.16
N ALA A 181 -1.13 13.87 5.63
CA ALA A 181 -0.67 15.17 5.20
C ALA A 181 -1.52 15.69 4.03
N ALA A 182 -1.68 16.99 3.93
CA ALA A 182 -2.31 17.63 2.77
C ALA A 182 -1.60 17.19 1.47
N GLY A 183 -2.36 16.96 0.41
CA GLY A 183 -1.87 16.42 -0.85
C GLY A 183 -1.73 14.89 -0.89
N SER A 184 -2.04 14.19 0.20
CA SER A 184 -2.21 12.72 0.17
C SER A 184 -3.53 12.34 -0.49
N VAL A 185 -3.66 11.08 -0.89
CA VAL A 185 -4.87 10.50 -1.46
C VAL A 185 -5.40 9.41 -0.54
N VAL A 186 -6.72 9.40 -0.31
CA VAL A 186 -7.45 8.28 0.28
C VAL A 186 -8.36 7.70 -0.79
N VAL A 187 -8.21 6.41 -1.10
CA VAL A 187 -9.14 5.67 -1.97
C VAL A 187 -10.01 4.81 -1.06
N ARG A 188 -11.31 5.06 -1.05
CA ARG A 188 -12.24 4.29 -0.21
C ARG A 188 -13.26 3.51 -1.04
N ALA A 189 -13.62 2.34 -0.56
CA ALA A 189 -14.85 1.66 -0.99
C ALA A 189 -16.06 2.51 -0.59
N ASP A 190 -17.16 2.46 -1.33
CA ASP A 190 -18.38 3.19 -1.00
C ASP A 190 -19.60 2.29 -1.18
N PRO A 191 -20.26 1.86 -0.07
CA PRO A 191 -19.92 2.16 1.33
C PRO A 191 -18.64 1.45 1.80
N SER A 192 -17.99 1.98 2.86
CA SER A 192 -16.84 1.37 3.50
C SER A 192 -17.12 1.10 4.98
N ASP A 193 -16.74 -0.10 5.44
CA ASP A 193 -16.75 -0.46 6.87
C ASP A 193 -15.53 0.13 7.62
N TRP A 194 -14.54 0.69 6.89
CA TRP A 194 -13.24 1.11 7.44
C TRP A 194 -13.00 2.61 7.38
N VAL A 195 -13.63 3.30 6.45
CA VAL A 195 -13.56 4.76 6.31
C VAL A 195 -14.98 5.30 6.36
N SER A 196 -15.36 5.86 7.50
CA SER A 196 -16.68 6.49 7.65
C SER A 196 -16.78 7.78 6.82
N ASP A 197 -18.01 8.26 6.59
CA ASP A 197 -18.21 9.57 5.94
C ASP A 197 -17.65 10.72 6.79
N ASP A 198 -17.63 10.57 8.12
CA ASP A 198 -16.99 11.55 9.01
C ASP A 198 -15.47 11.55 8.86
N ASP A 199 -14.84 10.37 8.69
CA ASP A 199 -13.42 10.28 8.40
C ASP A 199 -13.10 10.93 7.05
N ALA A 200 -13.88 10.63 6.01
CA ALA A 200 -13.72 11.21 4.69
C ALA A 200 -13.77 12.76 4.74
N ARG A 201 -14.81 13.31 5.38
CA ARG A 201 -14.93 14.77 5.57
C ARG A 201 -13.76 15.37 6.35
N ARG A 202 -13.29 14.67 7.40
CA ARG A 202 -12.13 15.10 8.20
C ARG A 202 -10.84 15.12 7.37
N PHE A 203 -10.64 14.14 6.49
CA PHE A 203 -9.50 14.09 5.58
C PHE A 203 -9.56 15.21 4.55
N GLU A 204 -10.70 15.41 3.90
CA GLU A 204 -10.92 16.49 2.94
C GLU A 204 -10.69 17.89 3.55
N ALA A 205 -11.19 18.11 4.78
CA ALA A 205 -10.97 19.35 5.52
C ALA A 205 -9.46 19.60 5.81
N ASN A 206 -8.63 18.57 5.77
CA ASN A 206 -7.16 18.67 5.94
C ASN A 206 -6.41 18.71 4.60
N GLY A 207 -7.10 18.87 3.47
CA GLY A 207 -6.48 18.94 2.15
C GLY A 207 -6.03 17.58 1.58
N VAL A 208 -6.64 16.51 2.05
CA VAL A 208 -6.46 15.15 1.49
C VAL A 208 -7.53 14.94 0.42
N GLU A 209 -7.16 14.41 -0.72
CA GLU A 209 -8.12 14.05 -1.76
C GLU A 209 -8.74 12.69 -1.44
N VAL A 210 -10.07 12.64 -1.27
CA VAL A 210 -10.80 11.38 -1.04
C VAL A 210 -11.48 10.95 -2.34
N ARG A 211 -11.14 9.75 -2.81
CA ARG A 211 -11.66 9.14 -4.06
C ARG A 211 -12.53 7.96 -3.69
N HIS A 212 -13.80 8.00 -4.08
CA HIS A 212 -14.79 6.99 -3.78
C HIS A 212 -14.91 5.99 -4.93
N ILE A 213 -15.00 4.69 -4.60
CA ILE A 213 -15.27 3.64 -5.58
C ILE A 213 -16.58 2.94 -5.20
N PRO A 214 -17.69 3.32 -5.84
CA PRO A 214 -19.01 2.78 -5.50
C PRO A 214 -19.10 1.27 -5.70
N GLY A 215 -19.66 0.56 -4.72
CA GLY A 215 -19.86 -0.89 -4.75
C GLY A 215 -18.59 -1.70 -4.50
N ALA A 216 -17.43 -1.08 -4.35
CA ALA A 216 -16.20 -1.80 -4.12
C ALA A 216 -16.18 -2.52 -2.76
N ALA A 217 -15.51 -3.66 -2.72
CA ALA A 217 -15.19 -4.35 -1.48
C ALA A 217 -13.87 -3.81 -0.89
N HIS A 218 -13.57 -4.18 0.36
CA HIS A 218 -12.38 -3.74 1.10
C HIS A 218 -11.06 -3.91 0.35
N THR A 219 -10.86 -5.03 -0.36
CA THR A 219 -9.73 -5.21 -1.28
C THR A 219 -10.14 -4.71 -2.66
N ILE A 220 -10.10 -3.38 -2.83
CA ILE A 220 -10.71 -2.67 -3.96
C ILE A 220 -10.25 -3.24 -5.30
N TRP A 221 -8.94 -3.45 -5.50
CA TRP A 221 -8.38 -3.96 -6.77
C TRP A 221 -8.71 -5.42 -7.08
N TYR A 222 -9.31 -6.18 -6.14
CA TYR A 222 -9.84 -7.50 -6.42
C TYR A 222 -11.28 -7.44 -6.92
N SER A 223 -12.07 -6.45 -6.46
CA SER A 223 -13.47 -6.29 -6.81
C SER A 223 -13.72 -5.31 -7.96
N HIS A 224 -12.97 -4.21 -8.02
CA HIS A 224 -13.16 -3.08 -8.93
C HIS A 224 -11.79 -2.60 -9.46
N PHE A 225 -11.15 -3.46 -10.27
CA PHE A 225 -9.76 -3.24 -10.70
C PHE A 225 -9.59 -2.03 -11.61
N ASP A 226 -10.50 -1.88 -12.58
CA ASP A 226 -10.43 -0.79 -13.56
C ASP A 226 -10.72 0.56 -12.89
N GLU A 227 -11.68 0.61 -11.98
CA GLU A 227 -12.01 1.79 -11.19
C GLU A 227 -10.87 2.15 -10.23
N PHE A 228 -10.23 1.16 -9.62
CA PHE A 228 -9.06 1.36 -8.76
C PHE A 228 -7.90 1.99 -9.54
N THR A 229 -7.61 1.48 -10.73
CA THR A 229 -6.52 2.04 -11.57
C THR A 229 -6.86 3.41 -12.11
N ALA A 230 -8.12 3.63 -12.51
CA ALA A 230 -8.61 4.94 -12.95
C ALA A 230 -8.61 5.99 -11.81
N ALA A 231 -8.82 5.55 -10.58
CA ALA A 231 -8.76 6.40 -9.40
C ALA A 231 -7.33 6.84 -9.02
N LEU A 232 -6.28 6.28 -9.62
CA LEU A 232 -4.88 6.58 -9.32
C LEU A 232 -4.07 6.91 -10.59
N PRO A 233 -4.44 7.99 -11.32
CA PRO A 233 -3.75 8.37 -12.55
C PRO A 233 -2.27 8.70 -12.32
N GLU A 234 -1.87 9.08 -11.11
CA GLU A 234 -0.47 9.35 -10.74
C GLU A 234 0.42 8.11 -10.85
N LEU A 235 -0.19 6.92 -10.77
CA LEU A 235 0.50 5.64 -10.85
C LEU A 235 0.29 4.94 -12.20
N PHE A 236 -0.90 5.08 -12.78
CA PHE A 236 -1.32 4.25 -13.92
C PHE A 236 -1.52 5.01 -15.23
N ALA A 237 -1.52 6.37 -15.22
CA ALA A 237 -1.54 7.11 -16.48
C ALA A 237 -0.19 6.97 -17.21
N PRO A 238 -0.20 6.85 -18.55
CA PRO A 238 1.04 6.84 -19.33
C PRO A 238 1.89 8.07 -19.00
N ALA A 239 3.19 7.86 -18.79
CA ALA A 239 4.13 8.96 -18.60
C ALA A 239 4.00 9.95 -19.78
N ARG A 240 3.64 11.19 -19.51
CA ARG A 240 3.62 12.22 -20.55
C ARG A 240 5.03 12.34 -21.10
N GLU A 241 5.22 11.97 -22.36
CA GLU A 241 6.48 12.25 -23.07
C GLU A 241 6.69 13.78 -23.07
N ASN A 242 7.70 14.23 -22.35
CA ASN A 242 8.13 15.63 -22.40
C ASN A 242 8.69 15.91 -23.81
N HIS A 243 7.82 16.39 -24.71
CA HIS A 243 8.16 16.84 -26.06
C HIS A 243 8.91 18.19 -26.06
N ASN A 244 9.72 18.47 -25.05
CA ASN A 244 10.42 19.72 -24.94
C ASN A 244 11.93 19.55 -24.88
N ASN A 245 12.55 18.98 -25.94
CA ASN A 245 13.96 19.20 -26.22
C ASN A 245 14.37 18.92 -27.67
N ARG A 246 13.76 19.61 -28.64
CA ARG A 246 14.39 19.84 -29.92
C ARG A 246 14.48 21.32 -30.16
N LYS A 247 15.54 21.96 -29.67
CA LYS A 247 16.03 23.21 -30.27
C LYS A 247 16.60 22.87 -31.63
N PRO A 248 16.17 23.53 -32.72
CA PRO A 248 16.83 23.38 -34.00
C PRO A 248 18.23 23.99 -33.88
N SER A 249 19.24 23.22 -34.14
CA SER A 249 20.61 23.65 -34.33
C SER A 249 20.64 24.63 -35.52
N GLY A 250 20.86 25.91 -35.20
CA GLY A 250 21.05 26.98 -36.19
C GLY A 250 22.30 26.68 -37.03
N VAL A 251 22.06 26.55 -38.34
CA VAL A 251 23.11 26.50 -39.35
C VAL A 251 23.72 27.89 -39.43
N HIS A 252 24.93 28.05 -38.97
CA HIS A 252 25.76 29.20 -39.24
C HIS A 252 26.30 29.10 -40.69
N GLN A 253 25.73 29.86 -41.61
CA GLN A 253 26.34 30.15 -42.90
C GLN A 253 27.42 31.22 -42.69
N SER A 254 28.65 30.83 -42.82
CA SER A 254 29.81 31.73 -42.99
C SER A 254 29.74 32.32 -44.39
N ARG A 255 29.59 33.66 -44.45
CA ARG A 255 29.89 34.47 -45.66
C ARG A 255 31.40 34.77 -45.65
N GLU A 256 32.09 34.39 -46.69
CA GLU A 256 33.41 34.95 -47.03
C GLU A 256 33.19 36.37 -47.68
N PRO A 257 34.11 37.32 -47.43
CA PRO A 257 34.14 38.58 -48.16
C PRO A 257 35.12 38.48 -49.34
N ASP A 258 34.79 39.16 -50.44
CA ASP A 258 35.69 39.54 -51.52
C ASP A 258 36.81 40.47 -51.09
#